data_5c3459307ea6cfe60a02dc2353edd16a
#
_entry.id   5c3459307ea6cfe60a02dc2353edd16a
#
_cell.length_a   1.000
_cell.length_b   1.000
_cell.length_c   1.000
_cell.angle_alpha   90.00
_cell.angle_beta   90.00
_cell.angle_gamma   90.00
#
_symmetry.space_group_name_H-M   'P 1'
#
loop_
_entity.id
_entity.type
_entity.pdbx_description
1 polymer ?
#
loop_
_entity_poly.entity_id
_entity_poly.type
_entity_poly.pdbx_seq_one_letter_code
_entity_poly.pdbx_strand_id
1 'polypeptide(L)'
;HFIPALLKKMHQAKLEDKKVINLWGTGNAKREVIFVDQLAEAIIFFMKKKTKHSLINIGSSTEMTIKQYANLIIKILNLKLKIKFDMNKKLDGVHRKKLNTKLAENYGWYTKNDFKKEILITYKKLINI
;
A
#
# COMPACT_ATOMS: atom_id res chain seq x y z
N HIS A 1 6.08 7.81 -0.84
CA HIS A 1 5.16 6.67 -1.02
C HIS A 1 3.85 6.96 -0.29
N PHE A 2 2.70 6.63 -0.90
CA PHE A 2 1.40 7.10 -0.42
C PHE A 2 0.96 6.44 0.91
N ILE A 3 1.21 5.15 1.16
CA ILE A 3 0.83 4.48 2.42
C ILE A 3 1.51 5.13 3.63
N PRO A 4 2.85 5.30 3.69
CA PRO A 4 3.49 6.02 4.78
C PRO A 4 2.99 7.45 4.94
N ALA A 5 2.76 8.17 3.84
CA ALA A 5 2.22 9.53 3.89
C ALA A 5 0.80 9.58 4.49
N LEU A 6 -0.07 8.63 4.12
CA LEU A 6 -1.40 8.49 4.71
C LEU A 6 -1.32 8.22 6.21
N LEU A 7 -0.49 7.25 6.62
CA LEU A 7 -0.29 6.89 8.03
C LEU A 7 0.19 8.08 8.85
N LYS A 8 1.19 8.82 8.35
CA LYS A 8 1.72 10.02 9.01
C LYS A 8 0.65 11.10 9.14
N LYS A 9 -0.10 11.38 8.08
CA LYS A 9 -1.18 12.38 8.07
C LYS A 9 -2.32 12.00 9.03
N MET A 10 -2.71 10.73 9.07
CA MET A 10 -3.73 10.22 9.98
C MET A 10 -3.27 10.24 11.43
N HIS A 11 -1.99 9.91 11.69
CA HIS A 11 -1.40 10.00 13.02
C HIS A 11 -1.40 11.45 13.54
N GLN A 12 -0.95 12.40 12.73
CA GLN A 12 -0.96 13.81 13.08
C GLN A 12 -2.38 14.32 13.35
N ALA A 13 -3.35 13.94 12.52
CA ALA A 13 -4.74 14.30 12.73
C ALA A 13 -5.30 13.73 14.04
N LYS A 14 -4.87 12.51 14.43
CA LYS A 14 -5.23 11.91 15.72
C LYS A 14 -4.65 12.71 16.89
N LEU A 15 -3.38 13.13 16.81
CA LEU A 15 -2.73 13.94 17.88
C LEU A 15 -3.40 15.29 18.04
N GLU A 16 -3.87 15.90 16.95
CA GLU A 16 -4.53 17.20 16.91
C GLU A 16 -6.06 17.12 17.13
N ASP A 17 -6.60 15.96 17.47
CA ASP A 17 -8.05 15.65 17.59
C ASP A 17 -8.88 16.12 16.39
N LYS A 18 -8.29 16.17 15.20
CA LYS A 18 -9.00 16.48 13.97
C LYS A 18 -10.01 15.41 13.63
N LYS A 19 -11.19 15.82 13.12
CA LYS A 19 -12.25 14.90 12.69
C LYS A 19 -12.25 14.68 11.19
N VAL A 20 -11.54 15.51 10.44
CA VAL A 20 -11.49 15.48 8.98
C VAL A 20 -10.06 15.67 8.50
N ILE A 21 -9.65 14.88 7.49
CA ILE A 21 -8.42 15.07 6.73
C ILE A 21 -8.73 15.29 5.26
N ASN A 22 -7.96 16.17 4.62
CA ASN A 22 -8.07 16.41 3.18
C ASN A 22 -6.98 15.63 2.46
N LEU A 23 -7.35 14.90 1.41
CA LEU A 23 -6.44 14.19 0.52
C LEU A 23 -6.54 14.76 -0.89
N TRP A 24 -5.41 14.75 -1.59
CA TRP A 24 -5.34 15.22 -2.97
C TRP A 24 -5.98 14.23 -3.94
N GLY A 25 -6.46 14.77 -5.06
CA GLY A 25 -7.05 14.01 -6.14
C GLY A 25 -8.46 13.54 -5.86
N THR A 26 -8.94 12.61 -6.66
CA THR A 26 -10.29 12.03 -6.51
C THR A 26 -10.32 10.81 -5.58
N GLY A 27 -9.15 10.23 -5.31
CA GLY A 27 -9.01 8.96 -4.60
C GLY A 27 -9.36 7.73 -5.43
N ASN A 28 -9.64 7.87 -6.73
CA ASN A 28 -10.07 6.77 -7.61
C ASN A 28 -8.89 6.03 -8.26
N ALA A 29 -7.70 6.63 -8.27
CA ALA A 29 -6.51 5.99 -8.81
C ALA A 29 -6.22 4.68 -8.07
N LYS A 30 -6.01 3.60 -8.84
CA LYS A 30 -5.74 2.26 -8.30
C LYS A 30 -4.25 2.03 -8.15
N ARG A 31 -3.88 1.44 -7.04
CA ARG A 31 -2.48 1.08 -6.73
C ARG A 31 -2.40 -0.33 -6.19
N GLU A 32 -1.33 -0.99 -6.54
CA GLU A 32 -0.86 -2.21 -5.90
C GLU A 32 0.21 -1.84 -4.88
N VAL A 33 0.17 -2.43 -3.70
CA VAL A 33 1.18 -2.27 -2.67
C VAL A 33 1.67 -3.63 -2.21
N ILE A 34 2.95 -3.72 -1.90
CA ILE A 34 3.58 -4.91 -1.31
C ILE A 34 4.33 -4.50 -0.05
N PHE A 35 4.25 -5.32 0.98
CA PHE A 35 5.01 -5.10 2.20
C PHE A 35 6.49 -5.42 1.96
N VAL A 36 7.39 -4.60 2.51
CA VAL A 36 8.82 -4.67 2.21
C VAL A 36 9.43 -6.03 2.57
N ASP A 37 8.98 -6.66 3.66
CA ASP A 37 9.49 -7.97 4.07
C ASP A 37 9.09 -9.06 3.06
N GLN A 38 7.88 -8.98 2.47
CA GLN A 38 7.45 -9.87 1.38
C GLN A 38 8.32 -9.71 0.13
N LEU A 39 8.71 -8.48 -0.19
CA LEU A 39 9.62 -8.22 -1.30
C LEU A 39 11.02 -8.80 -1.01
N ALA A 40 11.52 -8.64 0.22
CA ALA A 40 12.81 -9.21 0.63
C ALA A 40 12.79 -10.76 0.56
N GLU A 41 11.71 -11.39 1.03
CA GLU A 41 11.53 -12.84 0.91
C GLU A 41 11.51 -13.30 -0.55
N ALA A 42 10.85 -12.55 -1.45
CA ALA A 42 10.84 -12.84 -2.87
C ALA A 42 12.25 -12.78 -3.47
N ILE A 43 13.03 -11.78 -3.12
CA ILE A 43 14.43 -11.65 -3.57
C ILE A 43 15.24 -12.88 -3.13
N ILE A 44 15.15 -13.26 -1.86
CA ILE A 44 15.86 -14.44 -1.34
C ILE A 44 15.41 -15.73 -2.04
N PHE A 45 14.10 -15.87 -2.29
CA PHE A 45 13.55 -17.01 -3.03
C PHE A 45 14.16 -17.11 -4.44
N PHE A 46 14.16 -15.99 -5.20
CA PHE A 46 14.68 -15.99 -6.56
C PHE A 46 16.21 -16.05 -6.64
N MET A 47 16.94 -15.61 -5.63
CA MET A 47 18.39 -15.83 -5.55
C MET A 47 18.76 -17.33 -5.49
N LYS A 48 17.91 -18.15 -4.88
CA LYS A 48 18.09 -19.61 -4.76
C LYS A 48 17.47 -20.40 -5.93
N LYS A 49 16.69 -19.74 -6.77
CA LYS A 49 15.94 -20.38 -7.86
C LYS A 49 16.65 -20.18 -9.20
N LYS A 50 16.92 -21.27 -9.92
CA LYS A 50 17.38 -21.16 -11.31
C LYS A 50 16.20 -20.67 -12.17
N THR A 51 16.37 -19.50 -12.79
CA THR A 51 15.38 -18.92 -13.71
C THR A 51 16.01 -18.74 -15.10
N LYS A 52 15.17 -18.85 -16.15
CA LYS A 52 15.57 -18.54 -17.53
C LYS A 52 15.27 -17.08 -17.90
N HIS A 53 14.69 -16.31 -16.99
CA HIS A 53 14.22 -14.95 -17.24
C HIS A 53 15.09 -13.95 -16.50
N SER A 54 15.49 -12.90 -17.20
CA SER A 54 16.28 -11.79 -16.65
C SER A 54 15.44 -10.77 -15.86
N LEU A 55 14.12 -10.78 -16.06
CA LEU A 55 13.18 -9.88 -15.38
C LEU A 55 11.97 -10.66 -14.87
N ILE A 56 11.67 -10.51 -13.60
CA ILE A 56 10.50 -11.10 -12.94
C ILE A 56 9.83 -10.03 -12.10
N ASN A 57 8.55 -9.75 -12.38
CA ASN A 57 7.78 -8.80 -11.59
C ASN A 57 7.32 -9.44 -10.28
N ILE A 58 7.55 -8.73 -9.18
CA ILE A 58 7.06 -9.10 -7.84
C ILE A 58 6.05 -8.06 -7.40
N GLY A 59 4.85 -8.49 -7.07
CA GLY A 59 3.77 -7.65 -6.61
C GLY A 59 2.84 -8.42 -5.66
N SER A 60 1.85 -7.72 -5.11
CA SER A 60 0.88 -8.33 -4.20
C SER A 60 -0.28 -9.02 -4.91
N SER A 61 -0.40 -8.84 -6.22
CA SER A 61 -1.57 -9.24 -7.04
C SER A 61 -2.90 -8.61 -6.63
N THR A 62 -2.90 -7.78 -5.58
CA THR A 62 -4.07 -7.09 -5.04
C THR A 62 -3.97 -5.59 -5.30
N GLU A 63 -5.00 -5.01 -5.90
CA GLU A 63 -5.08 -3.56 -6.11
C GLU A 63 -6.34 -2.99 -5.48
N MET A 64 -6.22 -1.79 -4.93
CA MET A 64 -7.33 -1.01 -4.42
C MET A 64 -7.18 0.45 -4.85
N THR A 65 -8.27 1.21 -4.80
CA THR A 65 -8.21 2.67 -4.96
C THR A 65 -7.55 3.32 -3.74
N ILE A 66 -6.99 4.52 -3.92
CA ILE A 66 -6.45 5.32 -2.81
C ILE A 66 -7.51 5.52 -1.72
N LYS A 67 -8.77 5.76 -2.11
CA LYS A 67 -9.90 5.88 -1.20
C LYS A 67 -10.15 4.59 -0.39
N GLN A 68 -10.07 3.42 -1.04
CA GLN A 68 -10.25 2.13 -0.35
C GLN A 68 -9.12 1.89 0.65
N TYR A 69 -7.86 2.15 0.28
CA TYR A 69 -6.72 2.05 1.20
C TYR A 69 -6.90 2.98 2.40
N ALA A 70 -7.26 4.24 2.17
CA ALA A 70 -7.41 5.21 3.23
C ALA A 70 -8.52 4.81 4.22
N ASN A 71 -9.69 4.37 3.74
CA ASN A 71 -10.78 3.91 4.58
C ASN A 71 -10.41 2.63 5.36
N LEU A 72 -9.68 1.70 4.71
CA LEU A 72 -9.24 0.48 5.36
C LEU A 72 -8.24 0.78 6.49
N ILE A 73 -7.31 1.72 6.28
CA ILE A 73 -6.36 2.16 7.31
C ILE A 73 -7.10 2.80 8.50
N ILE A 74 -8.08 3.67 8.25
CA ILE A 74 -8.92 4.27 9.31
C ILE A 74 -9.58 3.16 10.15
N LYS A 75 -10.13 2.14 9.50
CA LYS A 75 -10.76 0.99 10.17
C LYS A 75 -9.73 0.18 10.98
N ILE A 76 -8.57 -0.14 10.41
CA ILE A 76 -7.52 -0.92 11.08
C ILE A 76 -6.99 -0.21 12.32
N LEU A 77 -6.78 1.11 12.24
CA LEU A 77 -6.27 1.93 13.34
C LEU A 77 -7.37 2.45 14.28
N ASN A 78 -8.64 2.09 14.03
CA ASN A 78 -9.81 2.53 14.80
C ASN A 78 -9.85 4.06 14.98
N LEU A 79 -9.66 4.81 13.90
CA LEU A 79 -9.61 6.26 13.93
C LEU A 79 -11.01 6.87 13.70
N LYS A 80 -11.35 7.92 14.44
CA LYS A 80 -12.58 8.70 14.25
C LYS A 80 -12.35 9.84 13.25
N LEU A 81 -11.96 9.48 12.01
CA LEU A 81 -11.61 10.42 10.94
C LEU A 81 -12.53 10.26 9.73
N LYS A 82 -12.90 11.38 9.12
CA LYS A 82 -13.52 11.45 7.80
C LYS A 82 -12.50 11.95 6.77
N ILE A 83 -12.58 11.41 5.56
CA ILE A 83 -11.71 11.83 4.45
C ILE A 83 -12.52 12.72 3.50
N LYS A 84 -11.95 13.86 3.13
CA LYS A 84 -12.39 14.69 2.02
C LYS A 84 -11.32 14.66 0.93
N PHE A 85 -11.73 14.47 -0.31
CA PHE A 85 -10.88 14.57 -1.48
C PHE A 85 -11.10 15.94 -2.13
N ASP A 86 -10.02 16.57 -2.62
CA ASP A 86 -10.11 17.88 -3.29
C ASP A 86 -10.70 17.79 -4.70
N MET A 87 -10.92 16.58 -5.20
CA MET A 87 -11.51 16.25 -6.50
C MET A 87 -10.71 16.76 -7.71
N ASN A 88 -9.47 17.19 -7.52
CA ASN A 88 -8.60 17.61 -8.60
C ASN A 88 -8.02 16.39 -9.34
N LYS A 89 -8.63 16.04 -10.48
CA LYS A 89 -8.22 14.90 -11.32
C LYS A 89 -6.76 14.97 -11.81
N LYS A 90 -6.20 16.17 -11.95
CA LYS A 90 -4.80 16.35 -12.36
C LYS A 90 -3.81 15.77 -11.33
N LEU A 91 -4.22 15.65 -10.08
CA LEU A 91 -3.40 15.12 -8.99
C LEU A 91 -3.50 13.60 -8.82
N ASP A 92 -4.39 12.92 -9.54
CA ASP A 92 -4.52 11.45 -9.48
C ASP A 92 -3.33 10.71 -10.11
N GLY A 93 -2.64 11.36 -11.05
CA GLY A 93 -1.57 10.74 -11.82
C GLY A 93 -2.08 9.58 -12.68
N VAL A 94 -1.28 8.53 -12.83
CA VAL A 94 -1.67 7.34 -13.62
C VAL A 94 -2.85 6.65 -12.94
N HIS A 95 -3.92 6.43 -13.72
CA HIS A 95 -5.18 5.86 -13.20
C HIS A 95 -4.98 4.48 -12.54
N ARG A 96 -4.14 3.62 -13.14
CA ARG A 96 -3.91 2.26 -12.64
C ARG A 96 -2.45 1.87 -12.76
N LYS A 97 -1.86 1.34 -11.67
CA LYS A 97 -0.54 0.71 -11.65
C LYS A 97 -0.63 -0.64 -10.97
N LYS A 98 -0.49 -1.70 -11.76
CA LYS A 98 -0.46 -3.09 -11.30
C LYS A 98 0.57 -3.87 -12.10
N LEU A 99 1.32 -4.73 -11.44
CA LEU A 99 2.27 -5.65 -12.08
C LEU A 99 1.57 -6.94 -12.50
N ASN A 100 2.06 -7.54 -13.59
CA ASN A 100 1.72 -8.90 -13.94
C ASN A 100 2.70 -9.84 -13.21
N THR A 101 2.21 -10.55 -12.21
CA THR A 101 2.99 -11.45 -11.33
C THR A 101 2.98 -12.91 -11.78
N LYS A 102 2.27 -13.23 -12.87
CA LYS A 102 2.07 -14.61 -13.34
C LYS A 102 3.38 -15.39 -13.52
N LEU A 103 4.44 -14.72 -13.96
CA LEU A 103 5.74 -15.36 -14.11
C LEU A 103 6.34 -15.78 -12.76
N ALA A 104 6.25 -14.93 -11.74
CA ALA A 104 6.70 -15.27 -10.39
C ALA A 104 5.89 -16.45 -9.82
N GLU A 105 4.57 -16.46 -10.04
CA GLU A 105 3.66 -17.52 -9.63
C GLU A 105 4.01 -18.85 -10.31
N ASN A 106 4.35 -18.84 -11.59
CA ASN A 106 4.80 -20.03 -12.32
C ASN A 106 6.10 -20.63 -11.75
N TYR A 107 6.95 -19.79 -11.13
CA TYR A 107 8.12 -20.25 -10.39
C TYR A 107 7.84 -20.71 -8.96
N GLY A 108 6.58 -20.58 -8.51
CA GLY A 108 6.12 -20.99 -7.18
C GLY A 108 6.19 -19.88 -6.13
N TRP A 109 6.36 -18.61 -6.53
CA TRP A 109 6.29 -17.46 -5.62
C TRP A 109 4.88 -16.89 -5.56
N TYR A 110 4.35 -16.77 -4.34
CA TYR A 110 3.06 -16.13 -4.06
C TYR A 110 3.22 -15.18 -2.88
N THR A 111 2.82 -13.93 -3.07
CA THR A 111 2.82 -12.94 -1.98
C THR A 111 1.70 -13.25 -0.99
N LYS A 112 2.04 -13.34 0.29
CA LYS A 112 1.10 -13.60 1.39
C LYS A 112 0.62 -12.28 1.97
N ASN A 113 -0.47 -11.74 1.45
CA ASN A 113 -0.99 -10.45 1.89
C ASN A 113 -1.74 -10.57 3.23
N ASP A 114 -1.21 -9.94 4.27
CA ASP A 114 -1.92 -9.64 5.51
C ASP A 114 -1.88 -8.12 5.75
N PHE A 115 -2.70 -7.40 4.99
CA PHE A 115 -2.69 -5.94 4.98
C PHE A 115 -2.91 -5.35 6.38
N LYS A 116 -3.75 -5.98 7.22
CA LYS A 116 -3.99 -5.52 8.59
C LYS A 116 -2.71 -5.58 9.44
N LYS A 117 -2.04 -6.73 9.45
CA LYS A 117 -0.79 -6.93 10.19
C LYS A 117 0.31 -6.01 9.66
N GLU A 118 0.46 -5.91 8.34
CA GLU A 118 1.46 -5.10 7.66
C GLU A 118 1.30 -3.60 7.95
N ILE A 119 0.06 -3.09 7.94
CA ILE A 119 -0.24 -1.71 8.31
C ILE A 119 0.08 -1.45 9.79
N LEU A 120 -0.27 -2.36 10.70
CA LEU A 120 0.04 -2.20 12.12
C LEU A 120 1.54 -2.17 12.39
N ILE A 121 2.31 -3.05 11.73
CA ILE A 121 3.78 -3.07 11.83
C ILE A 121 4.36 -1.75 11.29
N THR A 122 3.93 -1.34 10.09
CA THR A 122 4.40 -0.10 9.45
C THR A 122 4.07 1.12 10.32
N TYR A 123 2.86 1.18 10.86
CA TYR A 123 2.43 2.28 11.72
C TYR A 123 3.27 2.36 12.99
N LYS A 124 3.49 1.24 13.69
CA LYS A 124 4.34 1.21 14.89
C LYS A 124 5.76 1.70 14.59
N LYS A 125 6.38 1.23 13.52
CA LYS A 125 7.71 1.68 13.11
C LYS A 125 7.74 3.17 12.77
N LEU A 126 6.69 3.70 12.15
CA LEU A 126 6.61 5.09 11.72
C LEU A 126 6.48 6.07 12.90
N ILE A 127 5.74 5.71 13.95
CA ILE A 127 5.50 6.60 15.11
C ILE A 127 6.59 6.52 16.17
N ASN A 128 7.47 5.50 16.12
CA ASN A 128 8.60 5.33 17.03
C ASN A 128 9.90 5.91 16.47
N ILE A 129 9.82 6.65 15.36
CA ILE A 129 10.90 7.46 14.81
C ILE A 129 10.69 8.91 15.25
#